data_e1b7199a7cb108d5a92c54cfc3a81753
#
_entry.id   e1b7199a7cb108d5a92c54cfc3a81753
#
_cell.length_a   1.000
_cell.length_b   1.000
_cell.length_c   1.000
_cell.angle_alpha   90.00
_cell.angle_beta   90.00
_cell.angle_gamma   90.00
#
_symmetry.space_group_name_H-M   'P 1'
#
loop_
_entity.id
_entity.type
_entity.pdbx_description
1 polymer ?
#
loop_
_entity_poly.entity_id
_entity_poly.type
_entity_poly.pdbx_seq_one_letter_code
_entity_poly.pdbx_strand_id
1 'polypeptide(L)'
;MSEAEFDLVPEQEFFAPVSTDLLATLVADYNAKRAGIEALADIMAAPDTHALLHYFLEGNSNQDRGRWTMELTAAQLFDRRGAIGALNSAFWSKALSFTDVLDTMPQKRRDEWHQQLKNPLGQKRDKYATDWIIHPLPDFTDDTVRDTIGGLLAMRAQFLAERVDGIFRGLSGEHVTNAPEAFGKRMIIAHVLTCYGTTDHTRTGLINDLRAVIAKFMGRDEPKYTASDQLIDTLKGRWGQWVTVDGGALRVRLYMKGTAHLEVHPDMAWRLNQILAHLYPLAIPAQFRQRPPRKVKQVPLMMRPLPFAVLSVLSAMMRARVR
;
A
#
# COMPACT_ATOMS: atom_id res chain seq x y z
N MET A 1 4.44 -7.98 -38.43
CA MET A 1 4.44 -6.98 -37.37
C MET A 1 4.63 -7.79 -36.10
N SER A 2 5.83 -7.72 -35.53
CA SER A 2 6.24 -8.49 -34.34
C SER A 2 5.45 -8.00 -33.14
N GLU A 3 4.64 -8.89 -32.55
CA GLU A 3 4.10 -8.72 -31.21
C GLU A 3 5.28 -8.55 -30.26
N ALA A 4 5.43 -7.32 -29.74
CA ALA A 4 6.28 -7.12 -28.61
C ALA A 4 5.61 -7.83 -27.41
N GLU A 5 6.00 -9.06 -27.20
CA GLU A 5 5.78 -9.79 -25.98
C GLU A 5 6.18 -8.87 -24.82
N PHE A 6 5.20 -8.43 -24.07
CA PHE A 6 5.45 -7.79 -22.78
C PHE A 6 6.01 -8.91 -21.92
N ASP A 7 7.33 -8.99 -21.83
CA ASP A 7 8.01 -9.67 -20.72
C ASP A 7 7.56 -8.97 -19.44
N LEU A 8 6.40 -9.33 -18.95
CA LEU A 8 6.06 -9.24 -17.55
C LEU A 8 7.20 -10.00 -16.87
N VAL A 9 8.05 -9.27 -16.18
CA VAL A 9 9.22 -9.71 -15.42
C VAL A 9 9.06 -11.17 -15.00
N PRO A 10 10.03 -12.03 -15.31
CA PRO A 10 9.91 -13.46 -15.03
C PRO A 10 9.52 -13.67 -13.57
N GLU A 11 8.53 -14.53 -13.34
CA GLU A 11 7.92 -14.86 -12.05
C GLU A 11 8.89 -15.42 -11.00
N GLN A 12 10.20 -15.36 -11.26
CA GLN A 12 11.25 -15.92 -10.41
C GLN A 12 11.99 -14.92 -9.54
N GLU A 13 11.57 -13.65 -9.48
CA GLU A 13 12.21 -12.71 -8.56
C GLU A 13 11.72 -12.91 -7.13
N PHE A 14 12.56 -13.62 -6.39
CA PHE A 14 12.73 -13.57 -4.94
C PHE A 14 11.46 -13.42 -4.10
N PHE A 15 10.66 -14.48 -4.04
CA PHE A 15 9.90 -14.76 -2.83
C PHE A 15 10.92 -15.16 -1.76
N ALA A 16 11.20 -14.27 -0.81
CA ALA A 16 11.69 -14.77 0.46
C ALA A 16 10.60 -15.73 0.98
N PRO A 17 10.83 -17.05 1.01
CA PRO A 17 9.82 -17.97 1.49
C PRO A 17 9.52 -17.55 2.92
N VAL A 18 8.28 -17.15 3.19
CA VAL A 18 7.85 -17.06 4.59
C VAL A 18 8.12 -18.45 5.13
N SER A 19 9.02 -18.55 6.11
CA SER A 19 9.39 -19.84 6.66
C SER A 19 8.10 -20.53 7.09
N THR A 20 7.83 -21.69 6.53
CA THR A 20 6.64 -22.50 6.89
C THR A 20 6.59 -22.74 8.39
N ASP A 21 7.77 -22.84 9.03
CA ASP A 21 7.93 -22.99 10.47
C ASP A 21 7.46 -21.77 11.26
N LEU A 22 7.65 -20.57 10.71
CA LEU A 22 7.20 -19.32 11.34
C LEU A 22 5.67 -19.22 11.35
N LEU A 23 5.03 -19.57 10.24
CA LEU A 23 3.55 -19.59 10.16
C LEU A 23 2.98 -20.69 11.06
N ALA A 24 3.55 -21.88 11.07
CA ALA A 24 3.11 -22.96 11.94
C ALA A 24 3.23 -22.58 13.42
N THR A 25 4.33 -21.94 13.82
CA THR A 25 4.51 -21.41 15.19
C THR A 25 3.47 -20.35 15.52
N LEU A 26 3.15 -19.48 14.57
CA LEU A 26 2.15 -18.44 14.77
C LEU A 26 0.74 -19.04 14.95
N VAL A 27 0.38 -20.03 14.16
CA VAL A 27 -0.91 -20.76 14.27
C VAL A 27 -0.99 -21.51 15.59
N ALA A 28 0.10 -22.16 16.04
CA ALA A 28 0.14 -22.83 17.34
C ALA A 28 -0.08 -21.83 18.50
N ASP A 29 0.58 -20.66 18.47
CA ASP A 29 0.41 -19.60 19.46
C ASP A 29 -1.05 -19.05 19.45
N TYR A 30 -1.64 -18.87 18.27
CA TYR A 30 -3.02 -18.49 18.12
C TYR A 30 -3.97 -19.51 18.79
N ASN A 31 -3.82 -20.80 18.49
CA ASN A 31 -4.66 -21.84 19.03
C ASN A 31 -4.56 -21.94 20.55
N ALA A 32 -3.35 -21.80 21.12
CA ALA A 32 -3.16 -21.77 22.58
C ALA A 32 -3.88 -20.59 23.23
N LYS A 33 -3.78 -19.39 22.65
CA LYS A 33 -4.46 -18.20 23.14
C LYS A 33 -5.98 -18.29 22.98
N ARG A 34 -6.47 -18.86 21.87
CA ARG A 34 -7.88 -19.10 21.65
C ARG A 34 -8.46 -20.03 22.71
N ALA A 35 -7.80 -21.15 22.97
CA ALA A 35 -8.21 -22.09 24.02
C ALA A 35 -8.23 -21.41 25.41
N GLY A 36 -7.26 -20.57 25.72
CA GLY A 36 -7.23 -19.77 26.95
C GLY A 36 -8.41 -18.79 27.06
N ILE A 37 -8.77 -18.11 25.97
CA ILE A 37 -9.95 -17.22 25.92
C ILE A 37 -11.22 -18.00 26.13
N GLU A 38 -11.38 -19.16 25.49
CA GLU A 38 -12.57 -20.02 25.62
C GLU A 38 -12.70 -20.53 27.04
N ALA A 39 -11.64 -21.03 27.66
CA ALA A 39 -11.62 -21.48 29.04
C ALA A 39 -11.95 -20.36 30.03
N LEU A 40 -11.37 -19.17 29.83
CA LEU A 40 -11.68 -18.02 30.69
C LEU A 40 -13.13 -17.58 30.55
N ALA A 41 -13.68 -17.55 29.34
CA ALA A 41 -15.06 -17.20 29.09
C ALA A 41 -16.01 -18.18 29.76
N ASP A 42 -15.70 -19.49 29.78
CA ASP A 42 -16.50 -20.53 30.46
C ASP A 42 -16.46 -20.35 31.97
N ILE A 43 -15.31 -20.05 32.57
CA ILE A 43 -15.18 -19.73 34.01
C ILE A 43 -16.04 -18.51 34.37
N MET A 44 -15.95 -17.46 33.52
CA MET A 44 -16.66 -16.20 33.77
C MET A 44 -18.16 -16.29 33.52
N ALA A 45 -18.62 -17.26 32.72
CA ALA A 45 -20.03 -17.54 32.49
C ALA A 45 -20.68 -18.36 33.64
N ALA A 46 -19.89 -18.98 34.54
CA ALA A 46 -20.41 -19.75 35.65
C ALA A 46 -21.18 -18.82 36.63
N PRO A 47 -22.39 -19.23 37.10
CA PRO A 47 -23.25 -18.37 37.91
C PRO A 47 -22.56 -17.77 39.14
N ASP A 48 -21.77 -18.57 39.85
CA ASP A 48 -21.09 -18.14 41.07
C ASP A 48 -19.98 -17.11 40.77
N THR A 49 -19.23 -17.30 39.67
CA THR A 49 -18.19 -16.36 39.24
C THR A 49 -18.78 -15.06 38.72
N HIS A 50 -19.89 -15.15 37.96
CA HIS A 50 -20.56 -13.97 37.43
C HIS A 50 -21.08 -13.05 38.54
N ALA A 51 -21.61 -13.63 39.65
CA ALA A 51 -22.05 -12.86 40.79
C ALA A 51 -20.88 -12.10 41.48
N LEU A 52 -19.69 -12.70 41.54
CA LEU A 52 -18.51 -12.08 42.12
C LEU A 52 -17.91 -10.98 41.19
N LEU A 53 -17.98 -11.15 39.88
CA LEU A 53 -17.49 -10.16 38.93
C LEU A 53 -18.14 -8.80 39.06
N HIS A 54 -19.41 -8.75 39.47
CA HIS A 54 -20.11 -7.50 39.74
C HIS A 54 -19.31 -6.64 40.74
N TYR A 55 -18.84 -7.24 41.82
CA TYR A 55 -18.07 -6.52 42.86
C TYR A 55 -16.72 -6.03 42.37
N PHE A 56 -16.05 -6.80 41.52
CA PHE A 56 -14.81 -6.36 40.88
C PHE A 56 -15.01 -5.17 39.95
N LEU A 57 -16.06 -5.20 39.14
CA LEU A 57 -16.41 -4.11 38.25
C LEU A 57 -16.85 -2.87 39.04
N GLU A 58 -17.68 -3.02 40.03
CA GLU A 58 -18.15 -1.92 40.87
C GLU A 58 -17.02 -1.30 41.71
N GLY A 59 -16.18 -2.11 42.32
CA GLY A 59 -15.07 -1.64 43.16
C GLY A 59 -13.91 -1.05 42.39
N ASN A 60 -13.68 -1.48 41.14
CA ASN A 60 -12.57 -1.03 40.30
C ASN A 60 -13.01 -0.09 39.15
N SER A 61 -14.30 0.14 38.95
CA SER A 61 -14.78 1.19 38.07
C SER A 61 -14.42 2.55 38.68
N ASN A 62 -13.43 3.20 38.09
CA ASN A 62 -12.93 4.46 38.61
C ASN A 62 -13.97 5.57 38.32
N GLN A 63 -14.79 5.88 39.30
CA GLN A 63 -15.81 6.93 39.20
C GLN A 63 -15.23 8.31 38.88
N ASP A 64 -13.92 8.52 39.12
CA ASP A 64 -13.21 9.76 38.83
C ASP A 64 -12.67 9.86 37.39
N ARG A 65 -12.68 8.79 36.61
CA ARG A 65 -12.32 8.85 35.19
C ARG A 65 -13.52 9.31 34.38
N GLY A 66 -13.64 10.61 34.29
CA GLY A 66 -14.62 11.38 33.55
C GLY A 66 -15.54 10.68 32.54
N ARG A 67 -16.64 11.27 32.30
CA ARG A 67 -17.88 11.07 31.48
C ARG A 67 -17.89 10.07 30.30
N TRP A 68 -16.81 9.31 30.04
CA TRP A 68 -16.64 8.46 28.85
C TRP A 68 -16.28 7.00 29.14
N THR A 69 -16.32 6.56 30.40
CA THR A 69 -16.24 5.14 30.69
C THR A 69 -17.58 4.48 30.31
N MET A 70 -17.60 3.79 29.19
CA MET A 70 -18.68 2.87 28.89
C MET A 70 -18.73 1.86 30.05
N GLU A 71 -19.81 1.83 30.78
CA GLU A 71 -20.11 0.79 31.79
C GLU A 71 -20.32 -0.52 31.03
N LEU A 72 -19.24 -1.27 30.80
CA LEU A 72 -19.34 -2.62 30.28
C LEU A 72 -19.83 -3.54 31.36
N THR A 73 -20.92 -4.27 31.11
CA THR A 73 -21.33 -5.37 31.98
C THR A 73 -20.28 -6.49 31.91
N ALA A 74 -20.22 -7.33 32.95
CA ALA A 74 -19.33 -8.50 32.95
C ALA A 74 -19.55 -9.39 31.71
N ALA A 75 -20.82 -9.60 31.32
CA ALA A 75 -21.17 -10.36 30.14
C ALA A 75 -20.61 -9.75 28.84
N GLN A 76 -20.60 -8.42 28.72
CA GLN A 76 -20.04 -7.73 27.56
C GLN A 76 -18.51 -7.78 27.57
N LEU A 77 -17.88 -7.66 28.74
CA LEU A 77 -16.42 -7.68 28.88
C LEU A 77 -15.83 -9.05 28.52
N PHE A 78 -16.54 -10.13 28.89
CA PHE A 78 -16.10 -11.52 28.65
C PHE A 78 -16.82 -12.17 27.47
N ASP A 79 -17.36 -11.38 26.54
CA ASP A 79 -17.95 -11.93 25.32
C ASP A 79 -16.87 -12.64 24.49
N ARG A 80 -17.01 -13.96 24.39
CA ARG A 80 -16.14 -14.87 23.67
C ARG A 80 -15.95 -14.45 22.22
N ARG A 81 -17.03 -14.06 21.55
CA ARG A 81 -17.01 -13.69 20.12
C ARG A 81 -16.17 -12.44 19.88
N GLY A 82 -16.33 -11.44 20.73
CA GLY A 82 -15.54 -10.20 20.65
C GLY A 82 -14.06 -10.46 20.88
N ALA A 83 -13.72 -11.25 21.91
CA ALA A 83 -12.34 -11.60 22.25
C ALA A 83 -11.64 -12.41 21.12
N ILE A 84 -12.32 -13.41 20.55
CA ILE A 84 -11.79 -14.20 19.42
C ILE A 84 -11.64 -13.31 18.18
N GLY A 85 -12.58 -12.40 17.91
CA GLY A 85 -12.45 -11.43 16.82
C GLY A 85 -11.21 -10.55 16.97
N ALA A 86 -10.95 -10.02 18.16
CA ALA A 86 -9.76 -9.23 18.46
C ALA A 86 -8.47 -10.07 18.31
N LEU A 87 -8.48 -11.32 18.76
CA LEU A 87 -7.37 -12.25 18.56
C LEU A 87 -7.11 -12.50 17.08
N ASN A 88 -8.14 -12.78 16.27
CA ASN A 88 -8.04 -12.94 14.82
C ASN A 88 -7.38 -11.72 14.18
N SER A 89 -7.86 -10.52 14.51
CA SER A 89 -7.27 -9.26 13.97
C SER A 89 -5.80 -9.13 14.28
N ALA A 90 -5.39 -9.37 15.53
CA ALA A 90 -4.01 -9.27 15.96
C ALA A 90 -3.10 -10.27 15.19
N PHE A 91 -3.55 -11.51 15.02
CA PHE A 91 -2.77 -12.55 14.35
C PHE A 91 -2.72 -12.37 12.83
N TRP A 92 -3.82 -11.96 12.19
CA TRP A 92 -3.79 -11.57 10.78
C TRP A 92 -2.88 -10.39 10.51
N SER A 93 -2.91 -9.36 11.36
CA SER A 93 -1.97 -8.23 11.24
C SER A 93 -0.53 -8.69 11.33
N LYS A 94 -0.22 -9.61 12.25
CA LYS A 94 1.12 -10.16 12.42
C LYS A 94 1.54 -11.02 11.23
N ALA A 95 0.66 -11.90 10.73
CA ALA A 95 0.92 -12.74 9.56
C ALA A 95 1.20 -11.92 8.31
N LEU A 96 0.41 -10.89 8.04
CA LEU A 96 0.62 -9.98 6.91
C LEU A 96 1.93 -9.17 7.04
N SER A 97 2.35 -8.84 8.26
CA SER A 97 3.61 -8.11 8.51
C SER A 97 4.87 -8.93 8.24
N PHE A 98 4.77 -10.26 8.18
CA PHE A 98 5.90 -11.14 7.83
C PHE A 98 6.19 -11.15 6.32
N THR A 99 5.34 -10.53 5.53
CA THR A 99 5.45 -10.48 4.07
C THR A 99 5.46 -9.03 3.60
N ASP A 100 5.85 -8.81 2.35
CA ASP A 100 5.73 -7.52 1.68
C ASP A 100 4.36 -7.33 0.98
N VAL A 101 3.41 -8.23 1.24
CA VAL A 101 2.08 -8.21 0.59
C VAL A 101 1.38 -6.87 0.74
N LEU A 102 1.43 -6.26 1.94
CA LEU A 102 0.83 -4.94 2.17
C LEU A 102 1.52 -3.84 1.36
N ASP A 103 2.83 -3.94 1.16
CA ASP A 103 3.58 -2.96 0.36
C ASP A 103 3.27 -3.11 -1.15
N THR A 104 3.06 -4.35 -1.62
CA THR A 104 2.76 -4.64 -3.04
C THR A 104 1.29 -4.49 -3.41
N MET A 105 0.39 -4.54 -2.42
CA MET A 105 -1.06 -4.46 -2.59
C MET A 105 -1.51 -3.06 -3.03
N PRO A 106 -2.48 -2.94 -3.96
CA PRO A 106 -3.10 -1.65 -4.30
C PRO A 106 -3.78 -0.99 -3.11
N GLN A 107 -3.82 0.35 -3.09
CA GLN A 107 -4.40 1.11 -1.97
C GLN A 107 -5.81 0.66 -1.62
N LYS A 108 -6.67 0.44 -2.62
CA LYS A 108 -8.05 0.00 -2.39
C LYS A 108 -8.12 -1.31 -1.61
N ARG A 109 -7.33 -2.32 -2.01
CA ARG A 109 -7.30 -3.63 -1.33
C ARG A 109 -6.70 -3.51 0.07
N ARG A 110 -5.70 -2.66 0.24
CA ARG A 110 -5.09 -2.34 1.53
C ARG A 110 -6.10 -1.74 2.50
N ASP A 111 -6.92 -0.79 2.01
CA ASP A 111 -8.01 -0.20 2.79
C ASP A 111 -9.06 -1.25 3.17
N GLU A 112 -9.43 -2.14 2.26
CA GLU A 112 -10.37 -3.25 2.54
C GLU A 112 -9.83 -4.14 3.67
N TRP A 113 -8.56 -4.55 3.61
CA TRP A 113 -7.90 -5.32 4.67
C TRP A 113 -7.87 -4.56 6.00
N HIS A 114 -7.49 -3.29 5.99
CA HIS A 114 -7.48 -2.47 7.20
C HIS A 114 -8.88 -2.31 7.81
N GLN A 115 -9.91 -2.20 6.98
CA GLN A 115 -11.30 -2.17 7.46
C GLN A 115 -11.71 -3.52 8.08
N GLN A 116 -11.36 -4.63 7.50
CA GLN A 116 -11.62 -5.96 8.08
C GLN A 116 -10.85 -6.17 9.39
N LEU A 117 -9.59 -5.77 9.47
CA LEU A 117 -8.80 -5.83 10.70
C LEU A 117 -9.40 -4.97 11.81
N LYS A 118 -9.95 -3.79 11.50
CA LYS A 118 -10.65 -2.95 12.49
C LYS A 118 -12.00 -3.52 12.91
N ASN A 119 -12.66 -4.26 12.03
CA ASN A 119 -13.98 -4.82 12.24
C ASN A 119 -13.95 -6.35 12.02
N PRO A 120 -13.22 -7.11 12.85
CA PRO A 120 -12.97 -8.53 12.60
C PRO A 120 -14.23 -9.39 12.56
N LEU A 121 -15.30 -8.97 13.20
CA LEU A 121 -16.62 -9.64 13.16
C LEU A 121 -17.47 -9.22 11.96
N GLY A 122 -16.92 -8.34 11.10
CA GLY A 122 -17.64 -7.72 10.01
C GLY A 122 -18.60 -6.62 10.47
N GLN A 123 -19.05 -5.83 9.50
CA GLN A 123 -20.02 -4.76 9.75
C GLN A 123 -21.14 -4.83 8.71
N LYS A 124 -22.39 -4.82 9.16
CA LYS A 124 -23.55 -4.66 8.29
C LYS A 124 -23.91 -3.19 8.16
N ARG A 125 -24.54 -2.83 7.06
CA ARG A 125 -25.00 -1.45 6.79
C ARG A 125 -25.95 -0.96 7.88
N ASP A 126 -26.77 -1.86 8.38
CA ASP A 126 -27.75 -1.65 9.42
C ASP A 126 -27.91 -2.99 10.16
N LYS A 127 -28.38 -2.98 11.39
CA LYS A 127 -28.55 -4.21 12.16
C LYS A 127 -29.55 -5.21 11.53
N TYR A 128 -30.46 -4.70 10.69
CA TYR A 128 -31.45 -5.49 9.95
C TYR A 128 -31.03 -5.83 8.53
N ALA A 129 -29.93 -5.27 8.03
CA ALA A 129 -29.44 -5.56 6.69
C ALA A 129 -28.96 -7.01 6.60
N THR A 130 -29.25 -7.66 5.46
CA THR A 130 -28.72 -8.97 5.14
C THR A 130 -27.31 -8.88 4.58
N ASP A 131 -26.98 -7.75 3.93
CA ASP A 131 -25.71 -7.55 3.24
C ASP A 131 -24.64 -6.99 4.17
N TRP A 132 -23.44 -7.52 4.01
CA TRP A 132 -22.26 -7.01 4.69
C TRP A 132 -21.66 -5.83 3.92
N ILE A 133 -21.31 -4.75 4.63
CA ILE A 133 -20.47 -3.68 4.10
C ILE A 133 -19.00 -4.05 4.23
N ILE A 134 -18.65 -4.64 5.39
CA ILE A 134 -17.32 -5.15 5.69
C ILE A 134 -17.50 -6.62 6.06
N HIS A 135 -16.93 -7.50 5.25
CA HIS A 135 -16.96 -8.93 5.54
C HIS A 135 -16.13 -9.24 6.78
N PRO A 136 -16.53 -10.22 7.61
CA PRO A 136 -15.73 -10.67 8.74
C PRO A 136 -14.38 -11.20 8.26
N LEU A 137 -13.37 -11.09 9.11
CA LEU A 137 -12.08 -11.74 8.87
C LEU A 137 -12.26 -13.26 8.81
N PRO A 138 -11.55 -13.96 7.91
CA PRO A 138 -11.49 -15.41 7.93
C PRO A 138 -10.93 -15.92 9.26
N ASP A 139 -11.36 -17.11 9.68
CA ASP A 139 -10.77 -17.77 10.85
C ASP A 139 -9.27 -18.01 10.65
N PHE A 140 -8.48 -17.79 11.71
CA PHE A 140 -7.03 -17.92 11.65
C PHE A 140 -6.62 -19.38 11.83
N THR A 141 -6.76 -20.18 10.78
CA THR A 141 -6.31 -21.59 10.70
C THR A 141 -5.09 -21.74 9.81
N ASP A 142 -4.37 -22.84 9.90
CA ASP A 142 -3.19 -23.08 9.07
C ASP A 142 -3.52 -23.03 7.58
N ASP A 143 -4.60 -23.71 7.17
CA ASP A 143 -5.04 -23.73 5.76
C ASP A 143 -5.44 -22.33 5.28
N THR A 144 -6.29 -21.64 6.06
CA THR A 144 -6.78 -20.30 5.68
C THR A 144 -5.65 -19.29 5.57
N VAL A 145 -4.66 -19.35 6.48
CA VAL A 145 -3.50 -18.46 6.45
C VAL A 145 -2.63 -18.74 5.23
N ARG A 146 -2.34 -20.01 4.95
CA ARG A 146 -1.53 -20.41 3.78
C ARG A 146 -2.20 -20.03 2.47
N ASP A 147 -3.49 -20.36 2.33
CA ASP A 147 -4.24 -20.09 1.12
C ASP A 147 -4.37 -18.57 0.87
N THR A 148 -4.66 -17.80 1.92
CA THR A 148 -4.80 -16.34 1.80
C THR A 148 -3.48 -15.68 1.46
N ILE A 149 -2.41 -15.96 2.19
CA ILE A 149 -1.11 -15.36 1.93
C ILE A 149 -0.57 -15.83 0.58
N GLY A 150 -0.65 -17.12 0.27
CA GLY A 150 -0.25 -17.67 -1.03
C GLY A 150 -1.02 -17.04 -2.19
N GLY A 151 -2.33 -16.91 -2.05
CA GLY A 151 -3.18 -16.23 -3.04
C GLY A 151 -2.80 -14.77 -3.25
N LEU A 152 -2.56 -14.01 -2.17
CA LEU A 152 -2.14 -12.62 -2.26
C LEU A 152 -0.76 -12.46 -2.92
N LEU A 153 0.17 -13.36 -2.63
CA LEU A 153 1.48 -13.38 -3.27
C LEU A 153 1.39 -13.69 -4.77
N ALA A 154 0.54 -14.65 -5.16
CA ALA A 154 0.30 -14.99 -6.57
C ALA A 154 -0.33 -13.85 -7.37
N MET A 155 -1.07 -12.95 -6.72
CA MET A 155 -1.75 -11.81 -7.37
C MET A 155 -0.83 -10.60 -7.64
N ARG A 156 0.46 -10.64 -7.37
CA ARG A 156 1.36 -9.48 -7.52
C ARG A 156 1.35 -8.84 -8.90
N ALA A 157 1.31 -9.65 -9.96
CA ALA A 157 1.24 -9.13 -11.33
C ALA A 157 -0.08 -8.37 -11.57
N GLN A 158 -1.19 -8.91 -11.06
CA GLN A 158 -2.50 -8.25 -11.12
C GLN A 158 -2.50 -6.94 -10.31
N PHE A 159 -1.85 -6.90 -9.16
CA PHE A 159 -1.74 -5.69 -8.33
C PHE A 159 -1.10 -4.52 -9.06
N LEU A 160 -0.13 -4.77 -9.95
CA LEU A 160 0.45 -3.71 -10.78
C LEU A 160 -0.60 -3.06 -11.68
N ALA A 161 -1.41 -3.86 -12.34
CA ALA A 161 -2.48 -3.38 -13.20
C ALA A 161 -3.58 -2.65 -12.41
N GLU A 162 -3.98 -3.21 -11.27
CA GLU A 162 -4.96 -2.59 -10.37
C GLU A 162 -4.47 -1.26 -9.77
N ARG A 163 -3.16 -1.13 -9.46
CA ARG A 163 -2.57 0.13 -9.03
C ARG A 163 -2.69 1.20 -10.10
N VAL A 164 -2.30 0.86 -11.34
CA VAL A 164 -2.38 1.81 -12.46
C VAL A 164 -3.82 2.25 -12.70
N ASP A 165 -4.78 1.32 -12.67
CA ASP A 165 -6.20 1.64 -12.78
C ASP A 165 -6.68 2.50 -11.60
N GLY A 166 -6.31 2.14 -10.38
CA GLY A 166 -6.67 2.88 -9.16
C GLY A 166 -6.15 4.32 -9.16
N ILE A 167 -4.88 4.52 -9.57
CA ILE A 167 -4.30 5.84 -9.75
C ILE A 167 -5.10 6.64 -10.77
N PHE A 168 -5.37 6.05 -11.93
CA PHE A 168 -6.09 6.73 -13.03
C PHE A 168 -7.48 7.19 -12.60
N ARG A 169 -8.25 6.31 -11.98
CA ARG A 169 -9.59 6.63 -11.43
C ARG A 169 -9.56 7.60 -10.25
N GLY A 170 -8.46 7.61 -9.51
CA GLY A 170 -8.25 8.51 -8.37
C GLY A 170 -7.84 9.92 -8.75
N LEU A 171 -7.53 10.19 -10.03
CA LEU A 171 -7.24 11.53 -10.51
C LEU A 171 -8.50 12.40 -10.40
N SER A 172 -8.32 13.66 -10.04
CA SER A 172 -9.43 14.59 -9.90
C SER A 172 -10.05 14.92 -11.27
N GLY A 173 -11.30 14.55 -11.49
CA GLY A 173 -12.06 14.89 -12.69
C GLY A 173 -12.41 16.37 -12.82
N GLU A 174 -12.29 17.14 -11.74
CA GLU A 174 -12.57 18.59 -11.73
C GLU A 174 -11.44 19.42 -12.34
N HIS A 175 -10.26 18.83 -12.52
CA HIS A 175 -9.08 19.52 -13.02
C HIS A 175 -8.85 19.22 -14.50
N VAL A 176 -8.91 20.23 -15.34
CA VAL A 176 -8.63 20.16 -16.79
C VAL A 176 -7.24 19.58 -17.11
N THR A 177 -6.31 19.65 -16.16
CA THR A 177 -4.97 19.06 -16.30
C THR A 177 -4.99 17.53 -16.37
N ASN A 178 -5.99 16.89 -15.76
CA ASN A 178 -6.18 15.45 -15.81
C ASN A 178 -6.93 15.07 -17.08
N ALA A 179 -6.21 14.49 -18.05
CA ALA A 179 -6.85 14.03 -19.27
C ALA A 179 -7.74 12.82 -18.95
N PRO A 180 -9.01 12.78 -19.44
CA PRO A 180 -9.90 11.67 -19.15
C PRO A 180 -9.52 10.38 -19.88
N GLU A 181 -8.69 10.46 -20.92
CA GLU A 181 -8.34 9.32 -21.77
C GLU A 181 -7.01 8.66 -21.39
N ALA A 182 -6.11 9.37 -20.68
CA ALA A 182 -4.76 8.85 -20.41
C ALA A 182 -4.01 9.64 -19.35
N PHE A 183 -2.94 9.08 -18.84
CA PHE A 183 -2.00 9.81 -17.98
C PHE A 183 -1.25 10.88 -18.78
N GLY A 184 -1.35 12.11 -18.33
CA GLY A 184 -0.54 13.23 -18.83
C GLY A 184 0.79 13.35 -18.07
N LYS A 185 1.63 14.30 -18.51
CA LYS A 185 2.86 14.68 -17.78
C LYS A 185 2.55 15.23 -16.39
N ARG A 186 1.44 15.95 -16.24
CA ARG A 186 0.97 16.53 -14.99
C ARG A 186 -0.33 15.86 -14.58
N MET A 187 -0.42 15.53 -13.30
CA MET A 187 -1.59 14.90 -12.69
C MET A 187 -1.93 15.62 -11.39
N ILE A 188 -3.19 15.63 -11.03
CA ILE A 188 -3.68 16.28 -9.83
C ILE A 188 -4.53 15.30 -9.04
N ILE A 189 -4.16 15.08 -7.79
CA ILE A 189 -4.95 14.34 -6.81
C ILE A 189 -5.47 15.34 -5.79
N ALA A 190 -6.78 15.44 -5.69
CA ALA A 190 -7.45 16.30 -4.71
C ALA A 190 -7.61 15.55 -3.37
N HIS A 191 -7.85 16.35 -2.33
CA HIS A 191 -8.18 15.85 -0.99
C HIS A 191 -7.11 14.96 -0.35
N VAL A 192 -5.81 15.20 -0.63
CA VAL A 192 -4.70 14.53 0.06
C VAL A 192 -4.56 14.98 1.53
N LEU A 193 -5.23 16.07 1.88
CA LEU A 193 -5.42 16.52 3.26
C LEU A 193 -6.91 16.56 3.57
N THR A 194 -7.25 16.16 4.80
CA THR A 194 -8.61 16.31 5.34
C THR A 194 -8.92 17.77 5.64
N CYS A 195 -10.18 18.08 5.95
CA CYS A 195 -10.60 19.43 6.38
C CYS A 195 -9.88 19.90 7.66
N TYR A 196 -9.34 19.01 8.46
CA TYR A 196 -8.54 19.31 9.65
C TYR A 196 -7.05 19.48 9.36
N GLY A 197 -6.62 19.40 8.09
CA GLY A 197 -5.22 19.51 7.70
C GLY A 197 -4.39 18.24 7.97
N THR A 198 -5.01 17.15 8.39
CA THR A 198 -4.35 15.85 8.53
C THR A 198 -4.26 15.16 7.17
N THR A 199 -3.29 14.28 7.02
CA THR A 199 -3.09 13.51 5.79
C THR A 199 -4.20 12.49 5.59
N ASP A 200 -4.79 12.46 4.40
CA ASP A 200 -5.76 11.43 4.01
C ASP A 200 -5.02 10.22 3.44
N HIS A 201 -4.99 9.12 4.19
CA HIS A 201 -4.27 7.90 3.83
C HIS A 201 -4.75 7.26 2.53
N THR A 202 -6.04 7.32 2.23
CA THR A 202 -6.59 6.76 0.99
C THR A 202 -6.09 7.52 -0.23
N ARG A 203 -6.05 8.85 -0.14
CA ARG A 203 -5.59 9.71 -1.23
C ARG A 203 -4.07 9.71 -1.39
N THR A 204 -3.34 9.75 -0.30
CA THR A 204 -1.87 9.63 -0.33
C THR A 204 -1.41 8.24 -0.74
N GLY A 205 -2.21 7.22 -0.46
CA GLY A 205 -1.99 5.86 -0.96
C GLY A 205 -1.95 5.76 -2.48
N LEU A 206 -2.73 6.56 -3.20
CA LEU A 206 -2.64 6.64 -4.67
C LEU A 206 -1.29 7.23 -5.13
N ILE A 207 -0.75 8.19 -4.39
CA ILE A 207 0.59 8.72 -4.64
C ILE A 207 1.63 7.62 -4.36
N ASN A 208 1.43 6.84 -3.31
CA ASN A 208 2.32 5.73 -2.99
C ASN A 208 2.27 4.63 -4.05
N ASP A 209 1.09 4.28 -4.54
CA ASP A 209 0.92 3.34 -5.64
C ASP A 209 1.63 3.83 -6.90
N LEU A 210 1.53 5.13 -7.24
CA LEU A 210 2.27 5.72 -8.36
C LEU A 210 3.79 5.61 -8.16
N ARG A 211 4.30 5.91 -6.97
CA ARG A 211 5.72 5.79 -6.63
C ARG A 211 6.21 4.35 -6.72
N ALA A 212 5.42 3.41 -6.24
CA ALA A 212 5.72 1.98 -6.32
C ALA A 212 5.79 1.49 -7.77
N VAL A 213 4.82 1.88 -8.61
CA VAL A 213 4.84 1.55 -10.04
C VAL A 213 6.06 2.17 -10.75
N ILE A 214 6.40 3.42 -10.43
CA ILE A 214 7.61 4.10 -10.96
C ILE A 214 8.88 3.36 -10.50
N ALA A 215 8.98 2.98 -9.23
CA ALA A 215 10.12 2.24 -8.70
C ALA A 215 10.31 0.92 -9.45
N LYS A 216 9.23 0.18 -9.66
CA LYS A 216 9.24 -1.07 -10.46
C LYS A 216 9.71 -0.84 -11.89
N PHE A 217 9.24 0.23 -12.56
CA PHE A 217 9.71 0.57 -13.90
C PHE A 217 11.20 0.95 -13.96
N MET A 218 11.77 1.38 -12.84
CA MET A 218 13.18 1.74 -12.71
C MET A 218 14.04 0.60 -12.18
N GLY A 219 13.48 -0.59 -11.91
CA GLY A 219 14.18 -1.71 -11.29
C GLY A 219 14.65 -1.40 -9.87
N ARG A 220 13.89 -0.65 -9.09
CA ARG A 220 14.17 -0.27 -7.70
C ARG A 220 13.17 -0.90 -6.76
N ASP A 221 13.54 -0.98 -5.49
CA ASP A 221 12.63 -1.43 -4.44
C ASP A 221 11.43 -0.50 -4.32
N GLU A 222 10.27 -1.08 -4.10
CA GLU A 222 9.03 -0.33 -3.90
C GLU A 222 9.06 0.38 -2.54
N PRO A 223 8.54 1.63 -2.45
CA PRO A 223 8.45 2.32 -1.18
C PRO A 223 7.46 1.61 -0.26
N LYS A 224 7.70 1.69 1.06
CA LYS A 224 6.72 1.26 2.05
C LYS A 224 5.39 1.96 1.81
N TYR A 225 4.27 1.28 2.06
CA TYR A 225 2.93 1.82 1.77
C TYR A 225 2.60 3.13 2.53
N THR A 226 3.29 3.41 3.63
CA THR A 226 3.17 4.65 4.41
C THR A 226 4.13 5.76 3.98
N ALA A 227 5.04 5.50 3.04
CA ALA A 227 6.10 6.45 2.68
C ALA A 227 5.58 7.76 2.07
N SER A 228 4.43 7.72 1.42
CA SER A 228 3.83 8.92 0.83
C SER A 228 3.08 9.77 1.85
N ASP A 229 2.59 9.21 2.95
CA ASP A 229 2.04 9.99 4.07
C ASP A 229 3.14 10.87 4.68
N GLN A 230 4.32 10.29 4.93
CA GLN A 230 5.49 11.01 5.44
C GLN A 230 5.97 12.09 4.46
N LEU A 231 5.91 11.81 3.15
CA LEU A 231 6.22 12.80 2.11
C LEU A 231 5.26 13.98 2.18
N ILE A 232 3.95 13.74 2.23
CA ILE A 232 2.93 14.80 2.32
C ILE A 232 3.10 15.60 3.61
N ASP A 233 3.35 14.95 4.74
CA ASP A 233 3.61 15.64 6.01
C ASP A 233 4.84 16.55 5.94
N THR A 234 5.91 16.12 5.28
CA THR A 234 7.10 16.95 5.04
C THR A 234 6.79 18.15 4.14
N LEU A 235 5.87 17.99 3.17
CA LEU A 235 5.49 19.04 2.24
C LEU A 235 4.58 20.11 2.87
N LYS A 236 3.93 19.84 4.00
CA LYS A 236 3.11 20.83 4.74
C LYS A 236 3.91 22.08 5.15
N GLY A 237 5.23 21.96 5.34
CA GLY A 237 6.11 23.10 5.58
C GLY A 237 6.63 23.81 4.32
N ARG A 238 6.27 23.31 3.10
CA ARG A 238 6.82 23.79 1.80
C ARG A 238 5.72 24.00 0.76
N TRP A 239 4.65 24.69 1.17
CA TRP A 239 3.49 24.95 0.32
C TRP A 239 3.87 25.56 -1.04
N GLY A 240 3.31 25.01 -2.10
CA GLY A 240 3.51 25.49 -3.46
C GLY A 240 4.91 25.25 -4.05
N GLN A 241 5.82 24.61 -3.33
CA GLN A 241 7.17 24.29 -3.82
C GLN A 241 7.22 22.90 -4.45
N TRP A 242 7.95 22.76 -5.54
CA TRP A 242 8.21 21.47 -6.15
C TRP A 242 9.32 20.73 -5.40
N VAL A 243 9.03 19.51 -4.98
CA VAL A 243 10.01 18.58 -4.42
C VAL A 243 10.16 17.41 -5.38
N THR A 244 11.41 17.09 -5.71
CA THR A 244 11.76 15.97 -6.60
C THR A 244 12.00 14.73 -5.76
N VAL A 245 11.36 13.63 -6.14
CA VAL A 245 11.46 12.33 -5.48
C VAL A 245 11.74 11.22 -6.50
N ASP A 246 11.96 10.02 -6.02
CA ASP A 246 12.11 8.80 -6.83
C ASP A 246 13.15 8.95 -7.95
N GLY A 247 14.31 9.56 -7.61
CA GLY A 247 15.41 9.71 -8.53
C GLY A 247 15.15 10.65 -9.71
N GLY A 248 14.22 11.59 -9.56
CA GLY A 248 13.86 12.55 -10.61
C GLY A 248 12.72 12.11 -11.52
N ALA A 249 12.18 10.91 -11.31
CA ALA A 249 11.07 10.41 -12.10
C ALA A 249 9.73 11.05 -11.72
N LEU A 250 9.62 11.56 -10.48
CA LEU A 250 8.44 12.21 -9.96
C LEU A 250 8.80 13.52 -9.26
N ARG A 251 7.99 14.56 -9.47
CA ARG A 251 8.01 15.81 -8.70
C ARG A 251 6.64 16.00 -8.07
N VAL A 252 6.61 16.40 -6.82
CA VAL A 252 5.38 16.59 -6.04
C VAL A 252 5.32 18.02 -5.53
N ARG A 253 4.15 18.63 -5.56
CA ARG A 253 3.87 19.94 -5.01
C ARG A 253 2.54 19.92 -4.30
N LEU A 254 2.54 20.31 -3.03
CA LEU A 254 1.36 20.36 -2.19
C LEU A 254 0.82 21.80 -2.08
N TYR A 255 -0.48 21.94 -2.14
CA TYR A 255 -1.17 23.21 -1.91
C TYR A 255 -2.00 23.17 -0.63
N MET A 256 -2.18 24.33 0.00
CA MET A 256 -2.95 24.47 1.25
C MET A 256 -4.41 23.99 1.13
N LYS A 257 -4.95 23.97 -0.09
CA LYS A 257 -6.29 23.43 -0.36
C LYS A 257 -6.38 21.89 -0.25
N GLY A 258 -5.27 21.22 0.12
CA GLY A 258 -5.22 19.77 0.19
C GLY A 258 -5.11 19.10 -1.18
N THR A 259 -4.57 19.79 -2.20
CA THR A 259 -4.36 19.26 -3.55
C THR A 259 -2.89 18.96 -3.76
N ALA A 260 -2.56 17.77 -4.23
CA ALA A 260 -1.22 17.41 -4.67
C ALA A 260 -1.11 17.47 -6.20
N HIS A 261 -0.17 18.26 -6.69
CA HIS A 261 0.21 18.28 -8.10
C HIS A 261 1.42 17.39 -8.29
N LEU A 262 1.33 16.50 -9.25
CA LEU A 262 2.35 15.51 -9.60
C LEU A 262 2.86 15.80 -11.00
N GLU A 263 4.17 15.82 -11.19
CA GLU A 263 4.79 15.90 -12.51
C GLU A 263 5.65 14.66 -12.72
N VAL A 264 5.25 13.84 -13.67
CA VAL A 264 5.85 12.53 -13.95
C VAL A 264 6.78 12.64 -15.16
N HIS A 265 7.91 11.94 -15.11
CA HIS A 265 8.80 11.86 -16.26
C HIS A 265 8.06 11.28 -17.48
N PRO A 266 8.23 11.84 -18.70
CA PRO A 266 7.48 11.40 -19.88
C PRO A 266 7.57 9.91 -20.19
N ASP A 267 8.73 9.27 -19.99
CA ASP A 267 8.89 7.83 -20.17
C ASP A 267 8.04 7.03 -19.16
N MET A 268 7.85 7.53 -17.94
CA MET A 268 7.02 6.87 -16.93
C MET A 268 5.54 7.04 -17.28
N ALA A 269 5.11 8.23 -17.68
CA ALA A 269 3.75 8.47 -18.14
C ALA A 269 3.39 7.58 -19.33
N TRP A 270 4.32 7.43 -20.27
CA TRP A 270 4.14 6.50 -21.40
C TRP A 270 3.97 5.04 -20.93
N ARG A 271 4.80 4.55 -20.01
CA ARG A 271 4.71 3.18 -19.47
C ARG A 271 3.39 2.96 -18.72
N LEU A 272 2.93 3.93 -17.93
CA LEU A 272 1.61 3.89 -17.29
C LEU A 272 0.49 3.75 -18.33
N ASN A 273 0.57 4.51 -19.43
CA ASN A 273 -0.40 4.44 -20.51
C ASN A 273 -0.34 3.11 -21.27
N GLN A 274 0.81 2.43 -21.35
CA GLN A 274 0.88 1.08 -21.94
C GLN A 274 0.09 0.07 -21.10
N ILE A 275 0.21 0.10 -19.78
CA ILE A 275 -0.56 -0.77 -18.88
C ILE A 275 -2.04 -0.42 -18.98
N LEU A 276 -2.39 0.86 -18.97
CA LEU A 276 -3.77 1.31 -19.10
C LEU A 276 -4.38 0.87 -20.46
N ALA A 277 -3.60 0.94 -21.55
CA ALA A 277 -4.02 0.47 -22.87
C ALA A 277 -4.18 -1.06 -22.94
N HIS A 278 -3.45 -1.81 -22.13
CA HIS A 278 -3.67 -3.25 -22.00
C HIS A 278 -4.99 -3.56 -21.27
N LEU A 279 -5.28 -2.80 -20.21
CA LEU A 279 -6.56 -2.94 -19.47
C LEU A 279 -7.76 -2.45 -20.29
N TYR A 280 -7.56 -1.40 -21.08
CA TYR A 280 -8.60 -0.73 -21.87
C TYR A 280 -8.16 -0.54 -23.34
N PRO A 281 -8.08 -1.61 -24.15
CA PRO A 281 -7.44 -1.58 -25.47
C PRO A 281 -8.01 -0.55 -26.44
N LEU A 282 -9.31 -0.23 -26.34
CA LEU A 282 -10.01 0.68 -27.25
C LEU A 282 -10.15 2.10 -26.70
N ALA A 283 -9.85 2.33 -25.41
CA ALA A 283 -10.11 3.61 -24.75
C ALA A 283 -8.95 4.59 -24.87
N ILE A 284 -7.71 4.10 -25.01
CA ILE A 284 -6.52 4.96 -24.99
C ILE A 284 -6.17 5.41 -26.42
N PRO A 285 -6.19 6.72 -26.73
CA PRO A 285 -5.83 7.24 -28.06
C PRO A 285 -4.38 6.87 -28.46
N ALA A 286 -4.17 6.68 -29.76
CA ALA A 286 -2.87 6.24 -30.30
C ALA A 286 -1.70 7.18 -29.93
N GLN A 287 -1.94 8.49 -29.80
CA GLN A 287 -0.95 9.47 -29.41
C GLN A 287 -0.33 9.21 -28.01
N PHE A 288 -1.11 8.66 -27.09
CA PHE A 288 -0.63 8.33 -25.73
C PHE A 288 0.08 6.98 -25.66
N ARG A 289 -0.05 6.15 -26.72
CA ARG A 289 0.64 4.86 -26.84
C ARG A 289 2.04 4.99 -27.46
N GLN A 290 2.34 6.12 -28.10
CA GLN A 290 3.64 6.36 -28.73
C GLN A 290 4.66 6.79 -27.69
N ARG A 291 5.86 6.22 -27.78
CA ARG A 291 6.95 6.60 -26.91
C ARG A 291 7.37 8.04 -27.20
N PRO A 292 7.48 8.90 -26.17
CA PRO A 292 7.93 10.26 -26.39
C PRO A 292 9.33 10.28 -27.01
N PRO A 293 9.59 11.15 -27.99
CA PRO A 293 10.90 11.25 -28.62
C PRO A 293 11.94 11.60 -27.56
N ARG A 294 13.02 10.81 -27.48
CA ARG A 294 14.16 11.16 -26.64
C ARG A 294 14.76 12.45 -27.16
N LYS A 295 14.62 13.53 -26.40
CA LYS A 295 15.44 14.73 -26.62
C LYS A 295 16.87 14.31 -26.31
N VAL A 296 17.64 14.00 -27.34
CA VAL A 296 19.10 13.88 -27.21
C VAL A 296 19.53 15.26 -26.72
N LYS A 297 19.94 15.38 -25.46
CA LYS A 297 20.69 16.55 -25.04
C LYS A 297 21.95 16.53 -25.94
N GLN A 298 22.00 17.42 -26.91
CA GLN A 298 23.26 17.77 -27.52
C GLN A 298 24.11 18.34 -26.37
N VAL A 299 24.89 17.47 -25.76
CA VAL A 299 25.98 17.94 -24.90
C VAL A 299 26.92 18.64 -25.89
N PRO A 300 27.11 19.96 -25.83
CA PRO A 300 28.10 20.59 -26.65
C PRO A 300 29.40 19.83 -26.33
N LEU A 301 30.00 19.20 -27.36
CA LEU A 301 31.31 18.61 -27.26
C LEU A 301 32.26 19.80 -26.99
N MET A 302 32.40 20.17 -25.75
CA MET A 302 33.50 21.00 -25.31
C MET A 302 34.72 20.10 -25.43
N MET A 303 35.41 20.22 -26.55
CA MET A 303 36.78 19.72 -26.71
C MET A 303 37.68 20.48 -25.72
N ARG A 304 37.59 20.09 -24.45
CA ARG A 304 38.68 20.37 -23.52
C ARG A 304 39.74 19.31 -23.80
N PRO A 305 40.96 19.71 -24.12
CA PRO A 305 42.05 18.76 -24.28
C PRO A 305 42.10 17.91 -22.99
N LEU A 306 42.07 16.58 -23.15
CA LEU A 306 42.21 15.67 -22.02
C LEU A 306 43.53 16.00 -21.30
N PRO A 307 43.51 15.99 -19.94
CA PRO A 307 44.76 16.16 -19.20
C PRO A 307 45.82 15.19 -19.70
N PHE A 308 47.06 15.65 -19.80
CA PHE A 308 48.17 14.87 -20.36
C PHE A 308 48.32 13.48 -19.71
N ALA A 309 48.02 13.36 -18.40
CA ALA A 309 48.01 12.11 -17.68
C ALA A 309 46.97 11.09 -18.23
N VAL A 310 45.81 11.57 -18.67
CA VAL A 310 44.76 10.71 -19.25
C VAL A 310 45.13 10.31 -20.67
N LEU A 311 45.75 11.20 -21.45
CA LEU A 311 46.22 10.91 -22.78
C LEU A 311 47.38 9.90 -22.78
N SER A 312 48.27 9.95 -21.78
CA SER A 312 49.39 9.00 -21.64
C SER A 312 48.89 7.60 -21.28
N VAL A 313 47.88 7.47 -20.41
CA VAL A 313 47.24 6.18 -20.05
C VAL A 313 46.52 5.59 -21.25
N LEU A 314 45.75 6.39 -22.00
CA LEU A 314 45.05 5.93 -23.21
C LEU A 314 46.02 5.47 -24.27
N SER A 315 47.15 6.21 -24.48
CA SER A 315 48.19 5.84 -25.40
C SER A 315 48.91 4.56 -25.02
N ALA A 316 49.15 4.33 -23.73
CA ALA A 316 49.71 3.07 -23.22
C ALA A 316 48.77 1.89 -23.42
N MET A 317 47.46 2.07 -23.15
CA MET A 317 46.46 1.04 -23.38
C MET A 317 46.27 0.66 -24.85
N MET A 318 46.35 1.64 -25.75
CA MET A 318 46.30 1.39 -27.21
C MET A 318 47.53 0.63 -27.71
N ARG A 319 48.72 0.91 -27.18
CA ARG A 319 49.95 0.17 -27.51
C ARG A 319 49.94 -1.27 -26.97
N ALA A 320 49.31 -1.51 -25.83
CA ALA A 320 49.19 -2.85 -25.28
C ALA A 320 48.21 -3.75 -26.07
N ARG A 321 47.29 -3.17 -26.84
CA ARG A 321 46.31 -3.86 -27.69
C ARG A 321 46.83 -4.27 -29.07
N VAL A 322 47.98 -3.77 -29.47
CA VAL A 322 48.60 -3.99 -30.80
C VAL A 322 49.74 -5.02 -30.72
N ARG A 323 49.99 -5.59 -29.57
CA ARG A 323 50.87 -6.76 -29.37
C ARG A 323 49.96 -7.96 -29.00
#